data_0c4e4ad49165f26036f32a2f8b2ebdf3
#
_entry.id   0c4e4ad49165f26036f32a2f8b2ebdf3
#
_cell.length_a   1.000
_cell.length_b   1.000
_cell.length_c   1.000
_cell.angle_alpha   90.00
_cell.angle_beta   90.00
_cell.angle_gamma   90.00
#
_symmetry.space_group_name_H-M   'P 1'
#
loop_
_entity.id
_entity.type
_entity.pdbx_description
1 polymer ?
#
loop_
_entity_poly.entity_id
_entity_poly.type
_entity_poly.pdbx_seq_one_letter_code
_entity_poly.pdbx_strand_id
1 'polypeptide(L)'
;WDKAQALAIMKDSHIGSYGAIGIALMLLAKAAALVVLAAIGSFGAQGMPDGIVAALLVAHPLSRLAATSLIQLLPYARDDDSSKSRPLAQRLTPAGLAIAGLCGLLPLALLTPAEAVAAFTATALVTAWCARLFMRRLGGHTGDLLGATQQLAELACYAGLLAAPRLAAPFAAA
;
A
#
# COMPACT_ATOMS: atom_id res chain seq x y z
N TRP A 1 8.37 -16.54 17.53
CA TRP A 1 9.69 -16.27 16.93
C TRP A 1 10.19 -14.97 17.53
N ASP A 2 11.41 -14.94 17.98
CA ASP A 2 12.04 -13.73 18.46
C ASP A 2 12.51 -12.83 17.29
N LYS A 3 12.87 -11.57 17.57
CA LYS A 3 13.34 -10.61 16.56
C LYS A 3 14.53 -11.14 15.75
N ALA A 4 15.51 -11.80 16.42
CA ALA A 4 16.73 -12.27 15.77
C ALA A 4 16.46 -13.39 14.79
N GLN A 5 15.60 -14.35 15.15
CA GLN A 5 15.16 -15.43 14.27
C GLN A 5 14.39 -14.89 13.07
N ALA A 6 13.46 -13.94 13.29
CA ALA A 6 12.70 -13.33 12.21
C ALA A 6 13.62 -12.62 11.20
N LEU A 7 14.59 -11.84 11.67
CA LEU A 7 15.55 -11.15 10.82
C LEU A 7 16.49 -12.12 10.09
N ALA A 8 16.86 -13.24 10.72
CA ALA A 8 17.67 -14.29 10.08
C ALA A 8 16.91 -14.95 8.91
N ILE A 9 15.63 -15.29 9.12
CA ILE A 9 14.77 -15.84 8.06
C ILE A 9 14.58 -14.85 6.91
N MET A 10 14.42 -13.57 7.19
CA MET A 10 14.32 -12.52 6.17
C MET A 10 15.61 -12.31 5.38
N LYS A 11 16.77 -12.76 5.88
CA LYS A 11 18.04 -12.77 5.14
C LYS A 11 18.18 -13.99 4.22
N ASP A 12 17.42 -15.04 4.47
CA ASP A 12 17.43 -16.25 3.65
C ASP A 12 16.73 -15.96 2.31
N SER A 13 17.42 -16.22 1.22
CA SER A 13 16.89 -16.04 -0.13
C SER A 13 15.93 -17.16 -0.56
N HIS A 14 15.80 -18.23 0.23
CA HIS A 14 14.88 -19.32 -0.07
C HIS A 14 13.45 -18.91 0.30
N ILE A 15 12.56 -19.03 -0.68
CA ILE A 15 11.14 -18.82 -0.45
C ILE A 15 10.51 -20.07 0.16
N GLY A 16 9.92 -19.95 1.34
CA GLY A 16 9.14 -21.04 1.93
C GLY A 16 7.78 -21.19 1.23
N SER A 17 7.15 -22.37 1.38
CA SER A 17 5.84 -22.68 0.78
C SER A 17 4.77 -21.62 1.11
N TYR A 18 4.70 -21.16 2.35
CA TYR A 18 3.76 -20.10 2.74
C TYR A 18 4.03 -18.77 2.04
N GLY A 19 5.30 -18.42 1.82
CA GLY A 19 5.68 -17.23 1.06
C GLY A 19 5.26 -17.33 -0.40
N ALA A 20 5.51 -18.48 -1.03
CA ALA A 20 5.09 -18.72 -2.42
C ALA A 20 3.57 -18.67 -2.59
N ILE A 21 2.82 -19.30 -1.68
CA ILE A 21 1.34 -19.24 -1.66
C ILE A 21 0.88 -17.80 -1.45
N GLY A 22 1.49 -17.07 -0.51
CA GLY A 22 1.13 -15.68 -0.23
C GLY A 22 1.32 -14.76 -1.44
N ILE A 23 2.42 -14.91 -2.18
CA ILE A 23 2.67 -14.14 -3.42
C ILE A 23 1.63 -14.51 -4.49
N ALA A 24 1.36 -15.80 -4.70
CA ALA A 24 0.37 -16.24 -5.67
C ALA A 24 -1.02 -15.67 -5.36
N LEU A 25 -1.47 -15.77 -4.11
CA LEU A 25 -2.75 -15.22 -3.66
C LEU A 25 -2.81 -13.70 -3.81
N MET A 26 -1.73 -12.99 -3.51
CA MET A 26 -1.63 -11.53 -3.69
C MET A 26 -1.80 -11.14 -5.16
N LEU A 27 -1.10 -11.83 -6.07
CA LEU A 27 -1.19 -11.58 -7.51
C LEU A 27 -2.59 -11.88 -8.04
N LEU A 28 -3.19 -13.01 -7.64
CA LEU A 28 -4.55 -13.38 -8.01
C LEU A 28 -5.58 -12.36 -7.49
N ALA A 29 -5.44 -11.91 -6.23
CA ALA A 29 -6.33 -10.92 -5.65
C ALA A 29 -6.25 -9.58 -6.40
N LYS A 30 -5.04 -9.11 -6.76
CA LYS A 30 -4.87 -7.90 -7.55
C LYS A 30 -5.46 -8.04 -8.95
N ALA A 31 -5.19 -9.16 -9.63
CA ALA A 31 -5.75 -9.43 -10.95
C ALA A 31 -7.28 -9.46 -10.90
N ALA A 32 -7.87 -10.17 -9.94
CA ALA A 32 -9.32 -10.23 -9.75
C ALA A 32 -9.91 -8.83 -9.48
N ALA A 33 -9.27 -8.04 -8.59
CA ALA A 33 -9.71 -6.67 -8.31
C ALA A 33 -9.70 -5.80 -9.57
N LEU A 34 -8.63 -5.86 -10.37
CA LEU A 34 -8.52 -5.09 -11.62
C LEU A 34 -9.53 -5.53 -12.67
N VAL A 35 -9.81 -6.84 -12.80
CA VAL A 35 -10.85 -7.35 -13.69
C VAL A 35 -12.24 -6.82 -13.30
N VAL A 36 -12.55 -6.81 -12.00
CA VAL A 36 -13.83 -6.28 -11.51
C VAL A 36 -13.90 -4.77 -11.72
N LEU A 37 -12.81 -4.03 -11.44
CA LEU A 37 -12.75 -2.58 -11.69
C LEU A 37 -12.93 -2.24 -13.17
N ALA A 38 -12.34 -3.03 -14.07
CA ALA A 38 -12.56 -2.88 -15.52
C ALA A 38 -14.02 -3.16 -15.92
N ALA A 39 -14.64 -4.19 -15.32
CA ALA A 39 -16.03 -4.57 -15.62
C ALA A 39 -17.08 -3.57 -15.12
N ILE A 40 -16.79 -2.87 -14.01
CA ILE A 40 -17.69 -1.84 -13.45
C ILE A 40 -17.71 -0.58 -14.35
N GLY A 41 -16.67 -0.38 -15.17
CA GLY A 41 -16.58 0.75 -16.10
C GLY A 41 -16.01 2.02 -15.48
N SER A 42 -16.62 3.16 -15.71
CA SER A 42 -16.08 4.46 -15.33
C SER A 42 -16.07 4.68 -13.82
N PHE A 43 -14.89 4.96 -13.29
CA PHE A 43 -14.67 5.54 -11.98
C PHE A 43 -14.27 7.01 -12.14
N GLY A 44 -14.55 7.82 -11.11
CA GLY A 44 -14.08 9.19 -11.10
C GLY A 44 -15.02 10.20 -11.72
N ALA A 45 -14.52 11.41 -11.90
CA ALA A 45 -15.26 12.51 -12.48
C ALA A 45 -15.55 12.27 -13.97
N GLN A 46 -16.64 12.83 -14.48
CA GLN A 46 -17.02 12.70 -15.88
C GLN A 46 -15.87 13.09 -16.83
N GLY A 47 -15.59 12.21 -17.81
CA GLY A 47 -14.51 12.40 -18.78
C GLY A 47 -13.16 11.78 -18.41
N MET A 48 -13.06 11.06 -17.28
CA MET A 48 -11.85 10.32 -16.88
C MET A 48 -11.72 9.01 -17.68
N PRO A 49 -10.44 8.54 -17.84
CA PRO A 49 -10.17 7.25 -18.49
C PRO A 49 -10.87 6.10 -17.76
N ASP A 50 -10.99 4.97 -18.48
CA ASP A 50 -11.58 3.73 -17.95
C ASP A 50 -11.17 3.44 -16.52
N GLY A 51 -12.09 2.87 -15.73
CA GLY A 51 -11.92 2.68 -14.29
C GLY A 51 -10.63 1.96 -13.88
N ILE A 52 -10.14 1.04 -14.72
CA ILE A 52 -8.85 0.36 -14.49
C ILE A 52 -7.66 1.33 -14.56
N VAL A 53 -7.69 2.28 -15.52
CA VAL A 53 -6.60 3.27 -15.67
C VAL A 53 -6.59 4.22 -14.48
N ALA A 54 -7.74 4.72 -14.06
CA ALA A 54 -7.87 5.55 -12.87
C ALA A 54 -7.39 4.82 -11.61
N ALA A 55 -7.79 3.55 -11.45
CA ALA A 55 -7.37 2.72 -10.32
C ALA A 55 -5.84 2.53 -10.28
N LEU A 56 -5.21 2.24 -11.41
CA LEU A 56 -3.75 2.09 -11.49
C LEU A 56 -3.02 3.40 -11.21
N LEU A 57 -3.48 4.52 -11.79
CA LEU A 57 -2.89 5.84 -11.59
C LEU A 57 -2.97 6.31 -10.13
N VAL A 58 -3.99 5.89 -9.39
CA VAL A 58 -4.16 6.22 -7.98
C VAL A 58 -3.42 5.24 -7.08
N ALA A 59 -3.60 3.93 -7.28
CA ALA A 59 -3.11 2.93 -6.33
C ALA A 59 -1.59 2.86 -6.27
N HIS A 60 -0.89 3.00 -7.42
CA HIS A 60 0.56 2.92 -7.44
C HIS A 60 1.23 4.07 -6.64
N PRO A 61 0.94 5.37 -6.89
CA PRO A 61 1.56 6.43 -6.11
C PRO A 61 1.13 6.42 -4.64
N LEU A 62 -0.15 6.11 -4.36
CA LEU A 62 -0.67 6.08 -3.00
C LEU A 62 -0.02 4.96 -2.17
N SER A 63 0.14 3.76 -2.75
CA SER A 63 0.85 2.65 -2.07
C SER A 63 2.33 2.94 -1.85
N ARG A 64 2.98 3.67 -2.77
CA ARG A 64 4.35 4.16 -2.59
C ARG A 64 4.45 5.16 -1.46
N LEU A 65 3.51 6.10 -1.37
CA LEU A 65 3.44 7.05 -0.26
C LEU A 65 3.24 6.31 1.07
N ALA A 66 2.39 5.28 1.11
CA ALA A 66 2.18 4.44 2.29
C ALA A 66 3.49 3.79 2.77
N ALA A 67 4.26 3.15 1.88
CA ALA A 67 5.54 2.58 2.22
C ALA A 67 6.56 3.65 2.67
N THR A 68 6.61 4.79 1.97
CA THR A 68 7.51 5.91 2.29
C THR A 68 7.18 6.52 3.64
N SER A 69 5.92 6.61 4.02
CA SER A 69 5.50 7.12 5.32
C SER A 69 6.04 6.28 6.49
N LEU A 70 6.19 4.98 6.31
CA LEU A 70 6.78 4.10 7.33
C LEU A 70 8.26 4.38 7.60
N ILE A 71 9.02 4.86 6.60
CA ILE A 71 10.41 5.28 6.77
C ILE A 71 10.50 6.48 7.73
N GLN A 72 9.51 7.36 7.68
CA GLN A 72 9.46 8.54 8.57
C GLN A 72 8.99 8.18 9.99
N LEU A 73 8.04 7.24 10.08
CA LEU A 73 7.34 6.94 11.33
C LEU A 73 8.05 5.89 12.18
N LEU A 74 8.79 4.97 11.57
CA LEU A 74 9.38 3.82 12.25
C LEU A 74 10.91 3.89 12.24
N PRO A 75 11.58 3.39 13.31
CA PRO A 75 13.02 3.19 13.28
C PRO A 75 13.41 2.05 12.33
N TYR A 76 14.65 2.04 11.86
CA TYR A 76 15.18 0.94 11.08
C TYR A 76 15.49 -0.26 12.00
N ALA A 77 14.99 -1.45 11.66
CA ALA A 77 15.01 -2.61 12.56
C ALA A 77 16.32 -3.41 12.54
N ARG A 78 17.16 -3.25 11.49
CA ARG A 78 18.45 -3.94 11.38
C ARG A 78 19.58 -3.06 11.87
N ASP A 79 20.35 -3.54 12.85
CA ASP A 79 21.56 -2.86 13.37
C ASP A 79 22.81 -3.19 12.53
N ASP A 80 22.67 -3.90 11.40
CA ASP A 80 23.74 -4.48 10.63
C ASP A 80 24.26 -3.49 9.58
N ASP A 81 25.53 -3.06 9.70
CA ASP A 81 26.19 -2.15 8.74
C ASP A 81 26.30 -2.72 7.32
N SER A 82 26.11 -4.03 7.16
CA SER A 82 26.14 -4.74 5.88
C SER A 82 24.84 -4.67 5.08
N SER A 83 23.80 -4.03 5.59
CA SER A 83 22.48 -3.99 4.93
C SER A 83 22.51 -3.05 3.71
N LYS A 84 22.32 -3.63 2.50
CA LYS A 84 22.22 -2.88 1.25
C LYS A 84 21.08 -1.84 1.22
N SER A 85 20.09 -1.97 2.10
CA SER A 85 18.94 -1.06 2.21
C SER A 85 19.15 0.09 3.19
N ARG A 86 20.27 0.14 3.92
CA ARG A 86 20.54 1.21 4.89
C ARG A 86 20.54 2.63 4.29
N PRO A 87 21.10 2.87 3.08
CA PRO A 87 21.00 4.18 2.45
C PRO A 87 19.57 4.61 2.12
N LEU A 88 18.69 3.63 1.81
CA LEU A 88 17.27 3.86 1.50
C LEU A 88 16.41 4.01 2.76
N ALA A 89 16.94 3.62 3.92
CA ALA A 89 16.24 3.70 5.22
C ALA A 89 16.43 5.06 5.92
N GLN A 90 17.14 6.00 5.31
CA GLN A 90 17.29 7.35 5.84
C GLN A 90 15.97 8.12 5.73
N ARG A 91 15.65 8.88 6.77
CA ARG A 91 14.47 9.76 6.76
C ARG A 91 14.57 10.74 5.58
N LEU A 92 13.46 10.96 4.91
CA LEU A 92 13.40 11.94 3.84
C LEU A 92 13.55 13.35 4.39
N THR A 93 14.11 14.22 3.56
CA THR A 93 14.08 15.65 3.83
C THR A 93 12.62 16.17 3.82
N PRO A 94 12.31 17.29 4.47
CA PRO A 94 10.97 17.89 4.40
C PRO A 94 10.48 18.12 2.97
N ALA A 95 11.37 18.55 2.08
CA ALA A 95 11.06 18.72 0.66
C ALA A 95 10.75 17.37 -0.02
N GLY A 96 11.54 16.34 0.25
CA GLY A 96 11.29 14.98 -0.26
C GLY A 96 9.95 14.41 0.21
N LEU A 97 9.60 14.66 1.48
CA LEU A 97 8.31 14.24 2.04
C LEU A 97 7.15 14.99 1.39
N ALA A 98 7.30 16.30 1.16
CA ALA A 98 6.29 17.11 0.48
C ALA A 98 6.06 16.62 -0.97
N ILE A 99 7.14 16.34 -1.70
CA ILE A 99 7.07 15.79 -3.07
C ILE A 99 6.38 14.41 -3.04
N ALA A 100 6.79 13.52 -2.14
CA ALA A 100 6.17 12.20 -2.01
C ALA A 100 4.68 12.31 -1.67
N GLY A 101 4.31 13.21 -0.76
CA GLY A 101 2.92 13.50 -0.40
C GLY A 101 2.13 14.03 -1.60
N LEU A 102 2.67 15.01 -2.32
CA LEU A 102 2.02 15.56 -3.51
C LEU A 102 1.81 14.48 -4.58
N CYS A 103 2.87 13.74 -4.94
CA CYS A 103 2.78 12.69 -5.94
C CYS A 103 1.83 11.55 -5.53
N GLY A 104 1.78 11.22 -4.24
CA GLY A 104 0.94 10.13 -3.74
C GLY A 104 -0.53 10.51 -3.59
N LEU A 105 -0.83 11.78 -3.27
CA LEU A 105 -2.21 12.24 -3.00
C LEU A 105 -2.87 12.91 -4.19
N LEU A 106 -2.10 13.59 -5.05
CA LEU A 106 -2.65 14.31 -6.21
C LEU A 106 -3.53 13.42 -7.11
N PRO A 107 -3.17 12.16 -7.42
CA PRO A 107 -4.00 11.29 -8.24
C PRO A 107 -5.39 10.99 -7.64
N LEU A 108 -5.60 11.16 -6.32
CA LEU A 108 -6.93 11.02 -5.72
C LEU A 108 -7.93 12.04 -6.28
N ALA A 109 -7.47 13.17 -6.82
CA ALA A 109 -8.32 14.16 -7.50
C ALA A 109 -8.97 13.63 -8.80
N LEU A 110 -8.50 12.50 -9.34
CA LEU A 110 -9.11 11.81 -10.48
C LEU A 110 -10.41 11.07 -10.08
N LEU A 111 -10.61 10.85 -8.79
CA LEU A 111 -11.73 10.08 -8.24
C LEU A 111 -12.86 11.00 -7.78
N THR A 112 -14.05 10.44 -7.64
CA THR A 112 -15.10 11.13 -6.87
C THR A 112 -14.71 11.22 -5.40
N PRO A 113 -15.25 12.18 -4.62
CA PRO A 113 -14.92 12.31 -3.20
C PRO A 113 -15.14 11.02 -2.39
N ALA A 114 -16.19 10.27 -2.69
CA ALA A 114 -16.48 9.02 -1.99
C ALA A 114 -15.44 7.93 -2.30
N GLU A 115 -15.07 7.78 -3.57
CA GLU A 115 -14.02 6.85 -4.00
C GLU A 115 -12.65 7.24 -3.40
N ALA A 116 -12.30 8.53 -3.44
CA ALA A 116 -11.05 9.03 -2.88
C ALA A 116 -10.96 8.76 -1.37
N VAL A 117 -12.02 9.04 -0.62
CA VAL A 117 -12.09 8.74 0.83
C VAL A 117 -11.99 7.25 1.10
N ALA A 118 -12.70 6.41 0.34
CA ALA A 118 -12.67 4.96 0.54
C ALA A 118 -11.29 4.38 0.22
N ALA A 119 -10.68 4.75 -0.91
CA ALA A 119 -9.34 4.31 -1.30
C ALA A 119 -8.28 4.76 -0.30
N PHE A 120 -8.30 6.04 0.10
CA PHE A 120 -7.36 6.57 1.09
C PHE A 120 -7.50 5.89 2.45
N THR A 121 -8.74 5.74 2.94
CA THR A 121 -9.01 5.14 4.25
C THR A 121 -8.57 3.68 4.29
N ALA A 122 -8.91 2.88 3.27
CA ALA A 122 -8.48 1.49 3.18
C ALA A 122 -6.95 1.36 3.18
N THR A 123 -6.27 2.18 2.38
CA THR A 123 -4.80 2.24 2.31
C THR A 123 -4.20 2.65 3.66
N ALA A 124 -4.73 3.69 4.30
CA ALA A 124 -4.24 4.17 5.59
C ALA A 124 -4.43 3.15 6.72
N LEU A 125 -5.57 2.45 6.76
CA LEU A 125 -5.84 1.40 7.76
C LEU A 125 -4.86 0.24 7.63
N VAL A 126 -4.60 -0.25 6.42
CA VAL A 126 -3.63 -1.33 6.17
C VAL A 126 -2.22 -0.86 6.51
N THR A 127 -1.84 0.37 6.14
CA THR A 127 -0.53 0.94 6.49
C THR A 127 -0.35 1.04 8.02
N ALA A 128 -1.36 1.50 8.73
CA ALA A 128 -1.34 1.58 10.20
C ALA A 128 -1.27 0.19 10.85
N TRP A 129 -1.95 -0.80 10.28
CA TRP A 129 -1.85 -2.19 10.74
C TRP A 129 -0.44 -2.75 10.51
N CYS A 130 0.16 -2.54 9.34
CA CYS A 130 1.54 -2.92 9.04
C CYS A 130 2.52 -2.25 10.04
N ALA A 131 2.37 -0.94 10.27
CA ALA A 131 3.21 -0.20 11.22
C ALA A 131 3.17 -0.82 12.63
N ARG A 132 1.96 -1.10 13.13
CA ARG A 132 1.78 -1.75 14.45
C ARG A 132 2.40 -3.15 14.49
N LEU A 133 2.20 -3.93 13.43
CA LEU A 133 2.74 -5.29 13.33
C LEU A 133 4.27 -5.26 13.35
N PHE A 134 4.90 -4.39 12.55
CA PHE A 134 6.35 -4.27 12.45
C PHE A 134 6.98 -3.78 13.77
N MET A 135 6.37 -2.79 14.41
CA MET A 135 6.82 -2.33 15.72
C MET A 135 6.76 -3.44 16.77
N ARG A 136 5.67 -4.21 16.81
CA ARG A 136 5.50 -5.29 17.78
C ARG A 136 6.44 -6.46 17.54
N ARG A 137 6.74 -6.80 16.27
CA ARG A 137 7.51 -8.01 15.93
C ARG A 137 8.99 -7.76 15.79
N LEU A 138 9.39 -6.61 15.27
CA LEU A 138 10.76 -6.31 14.89
C LEU A 138 11.31 -5.01 15.51
N GLY A 139 10.44 -4.21 16.11
CA GLY A 139 10.82 -2.90 16.65
C GLY A 139 11.11 -1.85 15.59
N GLY A 140 10.68 -2.06 14.34
CA GLY A 140 10.93 -1.11 13.25
C GLY A 140 10.67 -1.68 11.86
N HIS A 141 11.13 -0.97 10.83
CA HIS A 141 10.96 -1.38 9.44
C HIS A 141 12.24 -1.97 8.83
N THR A 142 12.08 -2.73 7.73
CA THR A 142 13.14 -3.17 6.81
C THR A 142 12.70 -2.91 5.38
N GLY A 143 13.60 -2.97 4.40
CA GLY A 143 13.24 -2.80 2.98
C GLY A 143 12.16 -3.78 2.53
N ASP A 144 12.25 -5.04 2.95
CA ASP A 144 11.29 -6.10 2.60
C ASP A 144 9.89 -5.81 3.15
N LEU A 145 9.81 -5.28 4.39
CA LEU A 145 8.55 -4.87 5.01
C LEU A 145 7.93 -3.65 4.33
N LEU A 146 8.74 -2.72 3.84
CA LEU A 146 8.25 -1.60 3.04
C LEU A 146 7.64 -2.09 1.73
N GLY A 147 8.31 -3.05 1.05
CA GLY A 147 7.77 -3.71 -0.13
C GLY A 147 6.45 -4.44 0.13
N ALA A 148 6.39 -5.21 1.23
CA ALA A 148 5.16 -5.89 1.64
C ALA A 148 4.02 -4.89 1.93
N THR A 149 4.32 -3.79 2.63
CA THR A 149 3.34 -2.72 2.88
C THR A 149 2.82 -2.13 1.58
N GLN A 150 3.70 -1.85 0.62
CA GLN A 150 3.30 -1.32 -0.69
C GLN A 150 2.33 -2.26 -1.40
N GLN A 151 2.61 -3.57 -1.42
CA GLN A 151 1.76 -4.55 -2.07
C GLN A 151 0.37 -4.65 -1.41
N LEU A 152 0.34 -4.67 -0.07
CA LEU A 152 -0.90 -4.72 0.71
C LEU A 152 -1.70 -3.41 0.58
N ALA A 153 -1.04 -2.27 0.62
CA ALA A 153 -1.65 -0.95 0.48
C ALA A 153 -2.27 -0.75 -0.90
N GLU A 154 -1.62 -1.25 -1.96
CA GLU A 154 -2.15 -1.22 -3.32
C GLU A 154 -3.42 -2.06 -3.44
N LEU A 155 -3.40 -3.29 -2.92
CA LEU A 155 -4.60 -4.16 -2.89
C LEU A 155 -5.72 -3.52 -2.06
N ALA A 156 -5.40 -2.92 -0.92
CA ALA A 156 -6.36 -2.21 -0.09
C ALA A 156 -6.98 -1.00 -0.81
N CYS A 157 -6.20 -0.27 -1.61
CA CYS A 157 -6.70 0.81 -2.45
C CYS A 157 -7.75 0.29 -3.46
N TYR A 158 -7.45 -0.81 -4.16
CA TYR A 158 -8.42 -1.44 -5.07
C TYR A 158 -9.69 -1.89 -4.34
N ALA A 159 -9.54 -2.51 -3.17
CA ALA A 159 -10.69 -2.91 -2.34
C ALA A 159 -11.53 -1.71 -1.90
N GLY A 160 -10.90 -0.59 -1.53
CA GLY A 160 -11.57 0.67 -1.20
C GLY A 160 -12.38 1.21 -2.39
N LEU A 161 -11.80 1.23 -3.59
CA LEU A 161 -12.50 1.63 -4.81
C LEU A 161 -13.70 0.73 -5.12
N LEU A 162 -13.56 -0.59 -4.96
CA LEU A 162 -14.65 -1.55 -5.16
C LEU A 162 -15.78 -1.41 -4.11
N ALA A 163 -15.46 -0.94 -2.91
CA ALA A 163 -16.45 -0.72 -1.85
C ALA A 163 -17.21 0.61 -1.99
N ALA A 164 -16.59 1.62 -2.62
CA ALA A 164 -17.13 2.98 -2.67
C ALA A 164 -18.55 3.10 -3.27
N PRO A 165 -18.90 2.46 -4.40
CA PRO A 165 -20.23 2.54 -4.97
C PRO A 165 -21.30 1.94 -4.05
N ARG A 166 -20.95 0.93 -3.26
CA ARG A 166 -21.86 0.27 -2.30
C ARG A 166 -22.11 1.13 -1.07
N LEU A 167 -21.14 1.95 -0.67
CA LEU A 167 -21.31 2.89 0.44
C LEU A 167 -22.17 4.09 0.04
N ALA A 168 -22.16 4.49 -1.22
CA ALA A 168 -22.98 5.60 -1.73
C ALA A 168 -24.46 5.22 -2.01
N ALA A 169 -24.74 3.96 -2.34
CA ALA A 169 -26.07 3.49 -2.68
C ALA A 169 -27.14 3.63 -1.57
N PRO A 170 -26.86 3.33 -0.28
CA PRO A 170 -27.89 3.44 0.78
C PRO A 170 -28.28 4.87 1.12
N PHE A 171 -27.46 5.87 0.78
CA PHE A 171 -27.76 7.28 1.05
C PHE A 171 -28.46 8.00 -0.12
N ALA A 172 -28.45 7.39 -1.32
CA ALA A 172 -29.11 7.95 -2.50
C ALA A 172 -30.60 7.53 -2.62
N ALA A 173 -31.05 6.58 -1.77
CA ALA A 173 -32.41 6.02 -1.80
C ALA A 173 -33.32 6.57 -0.65
N ALA A 174 -32.88 7.55 0.11
CA ALA A 174 -33.63 8.27 1.13
C ALA A 174 -33.92 9.72 0.71
#